data_6f76a80fa26f8e5ed0f8f320dc584afa
#
_entry.id   6f76a80fa26f8e5ed0f8f320dc584afa
#
_cell.length_a   1.000
_cell.length_b   1.000
_cell.length_c   1.000
_cell.angle_alpha   90.00
_cell.angle_beta   90.00
_cell.angle_gamma   90.00
#
_symmetry.space_group_name_H-M   'P 1'
#
loop_
_entity.id
_entity.type
_entity.pdbx_description
1 polymer ?
#
loop_
_entity_poly.entity_id
_entity_poly.type
_entity_poly.pdbx_seq_one_letter_code
_entity_poly.pdbx_strand_id
1 'polypeptide(L)'
;MPIELTERFVQQYCLLPNMIQKKVDKALISFDTDFRQPGLRSHPLESAPGIFEAYVDRKYRMTFERHGDTFMMRNVDNHDECLKNP
;
A
#
# COMPACT_ATOMS: atom_id res chain seq x y z
N MET A 1 3.30 0.12 14.32
CA MET A 1 2.09 0.92 14.13
C MET A 1 0.98 0.07 13.58
N PRO A 2 -0.26 0.21 14.09
CA PRO A 2 -1.35 -0.64 13.63
C PRO A 2 -1.64 -0.45 12.14
N ILE A 3 -1.90 -1.56 11.47
CA ILE A 3 -2.29 -1.57 10.07
C ILE A 3 -3.67 -2.21 9.99
N GLU A 4 -4.57 -1.55 9.27
CA GLU A 4 -5.87 -2.10 8.94
C GLU A 4 -5.95 -2.34 7.44
N LEU A 5 -6.55 -3.46 7.06
CA LEU A 5 -6.74 -3.80 5.66
C LEU A 5 -8.21 -3.63 5.30
N THR A 6 -8.50 -2.83 4.28
CA THR A 6 -9.87 -2.74 3.77
C THR A 6 -10.24 -4.04 3.07
N GLU A 7 -11.53 -4.31 2.96
CA GLU A 7 -12.02 -5.47 2.22
C GLU A 7 -11.50 -5.47 0.77
N ARG A 8 -11.51 -4.31 0.13
CA ARG A 8 -10.99 -4.15 -1.22
C ARG A 8 -9.51 -4.58 -1.30
N PHE A 9 -8.69 -4.13 -0.34
CA PHE A 9 -7.28 -4.49 -0.30
C PHE A 9 -7.09 -6.01 -0.19
N VAL A 10 -7.84 -6.64 0.71
CA VAL A 10 -7.76 -8.10 0.90
C VAL A 10 -8.16 -8.84 -0.38
N GLN A 11 -9.23 -8.43 -1.03
CA GLN A 11 -9.66 -9.03 -2.29
C GLN A 11 -8.60 -8.89 -3.38
N GLN A 12 -8.01 -7.72 -3.51
CA GLN A 12 -6.95 -7.48 -4.49
C GLN A 12 -5.71 -8.32 -4.17
N TYR A 13 -5.32 -8.37 -2.91
CA TYR A 13 -4.18 -9.17 -2.47
C TYR A 13 -4.34 -10.64 -2.86
N CYS A 14 -5.53 -11.20 -2.64
CA CYS A 14 -5.78 -12.62 -2.95
C CYS A 14 -5.65 -12.93 -4.45
N LEU A 15 -5.79 -11.93 -5.31
CA LEU A 15 -5.65 -12.10 -6.75
C LEU A 15 -4.24 -11.90 -7.27
N LEU A 16 -3.33 -11.45 -6.42
CA LEU A 16 -1.95 -11.20 -6.83
C LEU A 16 -1.17 -12.50 -7.02
N PRO A 17 -0.19 -12.52 -7.94
CA PRO A 17 0.73 -13.64 -8.03
C PRO A 17 1.46 -13.87 -6.70
N ASN A 18 1.80 -15.11 -6.39
CA ASN A 18 2.44 -15.46 -5.12
C ASN A 18 3.70 -14.65 -4.84
N MET A 19 4.53 -14.41 -5.84
CA MET A 19 5.76 -13.63 -5.67
C MET A 19 5.46 -12.19 -5.26
N ILE A 20 4.37 -11.62 -5.81
CA ILE A 20 3.96 -10.26 -5.48
C ILE A 20 3.36 -10.22 -4.08
N GLN A 21 2.58 -11.23 -3.70
CA GLN A 21 2.05 -11.34 -2.35
C GLN A 21 3.18 -11.31 -1.31
N LYS A 22 4.28 -12.01 -1.57
CA LYS A 22 5.44 -12.01 -0.67
C LYS A 22 6.05 -10.61 -0.54
N LYS A 23 6.11 -9.86 -1.64
CA LYS A 23 6.61 -8.49 -1.63
C LYS A 23 5.68 -7.56 -0.86
N VAL A 24 4.38 -7.74 -1.00
CA VAL A 24 3.38 -7.00 -0.23
C VAL A 24 3.52 -7.30 1.25
N ASP A 25 3.65 -8.59 1.62
CA ASP A 25 3.84 -9.00 3.00
C ASP A 25 5.04 -8.30 3.63
N LYS A 26 6.16 -8.28 2.91
CA LYS A 26 7.38 -7.62 3.36
C LYS A 26 7.17 -6.11 3.52
N ALA A 27 6.48 -5.49 2.58
CA ALA A 27 6.17 -4.06 2.66
C ALA A 27 5.29 -3.74 3.87
N LEU A 28 4.29 -4.56 4.15
CA LEU A 28 3.42 -4.38 5.31
C LEU A 28 4.19 -4.51 6.63
N ILE A 29 5.13 -5.44 6.70
CA ILE A 29 6.01 -5.56 7.87
C ILE A 29 6.85 -4.29 8.04
N SER A 30 7.35 -3.73 6.94
CA SER A 30 8.09 -2.48 6.96
C SER A 30 7.26 -1.31 7.49
N PHE A 31 5.98 -1.24 7.11
CA PHE A 31 5.04 -0.25 7.65
C PHE A 31 4.89 -0.38 9.17
N ASP A 32 4.80 -1.60 9.65
CA ASP A 32 4.65 -1.85 11.09
C ASP A 32 5.86 -1.37 11.87
N THR A 33 7.03 -1.43 11.26
CA THR A 33 8.28 -0.95 11.87
C THR A 33 8.43 0.56 11.73
N ASP A 34 8.39 1.05 10.49
CA ASP A 34 8.51 2.48 10.19
C ASP A 34 8.07 2.75 8.76
N PHE A 35 6.94 3.45 8.60
CA PHE A 35 6.41 3.77 7.28
C PHE A 35 7.33 4.71 6.48
N ARG A 36 8.32 5.31 7.12
CA ARG A 36 9.29 6.22 6.48
C ARG A 36 10.47 5.49 5.89
N GLN A 37 10.51 4.16 5.97
CA GLN A 37 11.63 3.41 5.40
C GLN A 37 11.81 3.75 3.92
N PRO A 38 13.07 4.04 3.47
CA PRO A 38 13.31 4.46 2.09
C PRO A 38 12.80 3.48 1.04
N GLY A 39 12.80 2.18 1.33
CA GLY A 39 12.33 1.16 0.41
C GLY A 39 10.83 1.26 0.09
N LEU A 40 10.03 1.85 0.96
CA LEU A 40 8.60 2.03 0.76
C LEU A 40 8.29 3.24 -0.13
N ARG A 41 9.17 4.22 -0.19
CA ARG A 41 8.99 5.45 -0.96
C ARG A 41 7.63 6.09 -0.72
N SER A 42 7.18 6.08 0.54
CA SER A 42 5.86 6.61 0.91
C SER A 42 5.78 8.10 0.66
N HIS A 43 4.75 8.53 -0.04
CA HIS A 43 4.52 9.94 -0.31
C HIS A 43 3.03 10.21 -0.57
N PRO A 44 2.56 11.44 -0.31
CA PRO A 44 1.17 11.78 -0.60
C PRO A 44 0.92 11.85 -2.11
N LEU A 45 -0.29 11.49 -2.52
CA LEU A 45 -0.72 11.64 -3.92
C LEU A 45 -1.28 13.03 -4.14
N GLU A 46 -0.79 13.73 -5.16
CA GLU A 46 -1.32 15.04 -5.54
C GLU A 46 -2.75 14.94 -6.05
N SER A 47 -3.07 13.86 -6.76
CA SER A 47 -4.38 13.65 -7.36
C SER A 47 -5.46 13.23 -6.39
N ALA A 48 -5.09 12.84 -5.17
CA ALA A 48 -6.04 12.33 -4.18
C ALA A 48 -5.62 12.81 -2.79
N PRO A 49 -6.05 14.00 -2.36
CA PRO A 49 -5.71 14.54 -1.04
C PRO A 49 -6.05 13.57 0.08
N GLY A 50 -5.12 13.40 1.01
CA GLY A 50 -5.29 12.49 2.14
C GLY A 50 -4.92 11.04 1.86
N ILE A 51 -4.60 10.71 0.61
CA ILE A 51 -4.19 9.37 0.20
C ILE A 51 -2.69 9.38 -0.05
N PHE A 52 -2.01 8.33 0.41
CA PHE A 52 -0.58 8.14 0.23
C PHE A 52 -0.32 6.93 -0.65
N GLU A 53 0.79 6.95 -1.35
CA GLU A 53 1.26 5.83 -2.16
C GLU A 53 2.48 5.21 -1.50
N ALA A 54 2.60 3.88 -1.58
CA ALA A 54 3.79 3.16 -1.15
C ALA A 54 4.23 2.17 -2.23
N TYR A 55 5.52 1.96 -2.30
CA TYR A 55 6.17 1.12 -3.30
C TYR A 55 6.15 -0.35 -2.86
N VAL A 56 5.72 -1.23 -3.74
CA VAL A 56 5.85 -2.68 -3.57
C VAL A 56 7.02 -3.19 -4.41
N ASP A 57 6.96 -2.94 -5.72
CA ASP A 57 8.05 -3.15 -6.66
C ASP A 57 7.87 -2.23 -7.87
N ARG A 58 8.60 -2.47 -8.94
CA ARG A 58 8.57 -1.59 -10.12
C ARG A 58 7.18 -1.51 -10.76
N LYS A 59 6.41 -2.58 -10.68
CA LYS A 59 5.09 -2.67 -11.33
C LYS A 59 3.92 -2.47 -10.37
N TYR A 60 4.12 -2.69 -9.07
CA TYR A 60 3.03 -2.72 -8.11
C TYR A 60 3.18 -1.62 -7.07
N ARG A 61 2.04 -1.07 -6.67
CA ARG A 61 1.95 -0.01 -5.66
C ARG A 61 0.83 -0.31 -4.69
N MET A 62 0.88 0.34 -3.53
CA MET A 62 -0.21 0.33 -2.55
C MET A 62 -0.62 1.76 -2.28
N THR A 63 -1.88 1.96 -1.91
CA THR A 63 -2.34 3.24 -1.39
C THR A 63 -2.90 3.05 0.01
N PHE A 64 -2.77 4.07 0.82
CA PHE A 64 -3.24 4.01 2.20
C PHE A 64 -3.64 5.40 2.70
N GLU A 65 -4.47 5.39 3.76
CA GLU A 65 -4.79 6.57 4.54
C GLU A 65 -4.16 6.45 5.91
N ARG A 66 -3.83 7.58 6.51
CA ARG A 66 -3.32 7.63 7.87
C ARG A 66 -4.37 8.24 8.77
N HIS A 67 -4.80 7.49 9.79
CA HIS A 67 -5.76 7.94 10.79
C HIS A 67 -5.10 7.84 12.16
N GLY A 68 -4.58 8.97 12.66
CA GLY A 68 -3.80 8.95 13.89
C GLY A 68 -2.58 8.05 13.74
N ASP A 69 -2.52 6.99 14.55
CA ASP A 69 -1.43 6.01 14.51
C ASP A 69 -1.73 4.81 13.63
N THR A 70 -2.91 4.77 12.99
CA THR A 70 -3.35 3.63 12.19
C THR A 70 -3.17 3.92 10.70
N PHE A 71 -2.62 2.96 9.98
CA PHE A 71 -2.55 2.99 8.51
C PHE A 71 -3.64 2.09 7.96
N MET A 72 -4.58 2.67 7.22
CA MET A 72 -5.63 1.92 6.55
C MET A 72 -5.24 1.68 5.10
N MET A 73 -4.91 0.43 4.75
CA MET A 73 -4.49 0.06 3.41
C MET A 73 -5.73 -0.04 2.52
N ARG A 74 -5.75 0.75 1.44
CA ARG A 74 -6.93 0.91 0.58
C ARG A 74 -6.87 0.06 -0.67
N ASN A 75 -5.67 -0.07 -1.26
CA ASN A 75 -5.54 -0.56 -2.61
C ASN A 75 -4.14 -1.16 -2.80
N VAL A 76 -4.07 -2.28 -3.50
CA VAL A 76 -2.82 -2.86 -3.96
C VAL A 76 -3.03 -3.41 -5.36
N ASP A 77 -2.31 -2.87 -6.35
CA ASP A 77 -2.46 -3.29 -7.73
C ASP A 77 -1.23 -2.85 -8.52
N ASN A 78 -1.21 -3.14 -9.82
CA ASN A 78 -0.16 -2.60 -10.66
C ASN A 78 -0.25 -1.07 -10.68
N HIS A 79 0.85 -0.42 -11.06
CA HIS A 79 0.98 1.04 -10.97
C HIS A 79 -0.19 1.79 -11.60
N ASP A 80 -0.56 1.43 -12.83
CA ASP A 80 -1.60 2.16 -13.55
C ASP A 80 -2.98 1.97 -12.92
N GLU A 81 -3.34 0.75 -12.59
CA GLU A 81 -4.63 0.45 -11.97
C GLU A 81 -4.73 1.02 -10.55
N CYS A 82 -3.64 0.96 -9.80
CA CYS A 82 -3.60 1.49 -8.45
C CYS A 82 -3.87 3.00 -8.43
N LEU A 83 -3.32 3.74 -9.38
CA LEU A 83 -3.46 5.20 -9.42
C LEU A 83 -4.77 5.67 -10.06
N LYS A 84 -5.49 4.82 -10.77
CA LYS A 84 -6.83 5.16 -11.28
C LYS A 84 -7.85 5.30 -10.17
N ASN A 85 -7.77 4.43 -9.16
CA ASN A 85 -8.74 4.39 -8.07
C ASN A 85 -7.99 4.23 -6.73
N PRO A 86 -7.22 5.23 -6.37
CA PRO A 86 -6.43 5.12 -5.14
C PRO A 86 -7.30 5.09 -3.91
#